data_97efc8d710e88c52186c6fa58770fe20
#
_entry.id   97efc8d710e88c52186c6fa58770fe20
#
_cell.length_a   1.000
_cell.length_b   1.000
_cell.length_c   1.000
_cell.angle_alpha   90.00
_cell.angle_beta   90.00
_cell.angle_gamma   90.00
#
_symmetry.space_group_name_H-M   'P 1'
#
loop_
_entity.id
_entity.type
_entity.pdbx_description
1 polymer ?
#
loop_
_entity_poly.entity_id
_entity_poly.type
_entity_poly.pdbx_seq_one_letter_code
_entity_poly.pdbx_strand_id
1 'polypeptide(L)'
;MKVLVINAGSSSLKYQLLDPETGHLLAKGLCERIGIDGRFTYKPQVEGKAAVSAADVPMPTHSEAIQAVLSALVDPDNGVISSMKEIDAVGHRVVHGGESFASSVLITDQVMQAVEDCTPLAPLHNPANIIGIEACRAVLGHDVPQVAVFDTAFHQTMPEHAYLYSIPYEYYEKDKIRRYGFHGTSHRYVSLRAAELLGRDPAELKVVSCHLGNGSSLAAVKGGRCVDTSMGLTPLAGLPMGTRAGDMDVGVVEFIANKYDMTISEAVNLLNKESGMLGLSGVSSDFRDLEQAAEKDHHRATVALEIFEYRVRKMIAEYAAAMGCVDVVVFTAGVGENAPETRAHILQGLEFMGITCDPEKNRCRGKEQIISRDGAPVIVMVVPTNEELMIAQDTMELVLDQE
;
A
#
# COMPACT_ATOMS: atom_id res chain seq x y z
N MET A 1 12.85 16.77 13.62
CA MET A 1 11.80 15.99 14.32
C MET A 1 12.05 14.49 14.14
N LYS A 2 11.84 13.65 15.17
CA LYS A 2 11.91 12.18 15.03
C LYS A 2 10.52 11.60 15.13
N VAL A 3 10.06 10.97 14.05
CA VAL A 3 8.72 10.37 13.97
C VAL A 3 8.85 8.84 13.98
N LEU A 4 8.12 8.20 14.87
CA LEU A 4 7.95 6.75 14.87
C LEU A 4 6.74 6.38 14.01
N VAL A 5 6.97 5.69 12.92
CA VAL A 5 5.91 5.20 12.02
C VAL A 5 5.56 3.77 12.37
N ILE A 6 4.29 3.51 12.57
CA ILE A 6 3.73 2.20 12.95
C ILE A 6 2.72 1.72 11.90
N ASN A 7 2.87 0.47 11.52
CA ASN A 7 1.91 -0.26 10.70
C ASN A 7 1.56 -1.58 11.42
N ALA A 8 0.47 -1.57 12.15
CA ALA A 8 0.00 -2.69 12.96
C ALA A 8 -0.95 -3.59 12.16
N GLY A 9 -0.61 -4.87 12.06
CA GLY A 9 -1.46 -5.95 11.60
C GLY A 9 -1.95 -6.82 12.75
N SER A 10 -2.80 -7.80 12.49
CA SER A 10 -3.42 -8.66 13.52
C SER A 10 -2.40 -9.43 14.39
N SER A 11 -1.28 -9.86 13.79
CA SER A 11 -0.21 -10.61 14.47
C SER A 11 1.19 -10.09 14.13
N SER A 12 1.28 -8.86 13.60
CA SER A 12 2.54 -8.25 13.21
C SER A 12 2.52 -6.74 13.41
N LEU A 13 3.70 -6.14 13.53
CA LEU A 13 3.87 -4.71 13.64
C LEU A 13 5.17 -4.32 12.94
N LYS A 14 5.08 -3.59 11.84
CA LYS A 14 6.22 -2.95 11.18
C LYS A 14 6.43 -1.56 11.76
N TYR A 15 7.67 -1.16 11.89
CA TYR A 15 8.00 0.17 12.38
C TYR A 15 9.23 0.77 11.71
N GLN A 16 9.26 2.10 11.68
CA GLN A 16 10.42 2.90 11.30
C GLN A 16 10.51 4.13 12.19
N LEU A 17 11.71 4.46 12.65
CA LEU A 17 12.01 5.74 13.26
C LEU A 17 12.83 6.56 12.27
N LEU A 18 12.34 7.71 11.88
CA LEU A 18 12.96 8.54 10.86
C LEU A 18 12.79 10.04 11.12
N ASP A 19 13.65 10.82 10.48
CA ASP A 19 13.52 12.27 10.39
C ASP A 19 12.77 12.61 9.08
N PRO A 20 11.54 13.15 9.15
CA PRO A 20 10.73 13.43 7.97
C PRO A 20 11.25 14.59 7.10
N GLU A 21 12.01 15.54 7.65
CA GLU A 21 12.57 16.67 6.90
C GLU A 21 13.67 16.21 5.93
N THR A 22 14.55 15.34 6.41
CA THR A 22 15.69 14.84 5.65
C THR A 22 15.42 13.50 4.97
N GLY A 23 14.36 12.81 5.37
CA GLY A 23 14.09 11.41 4.98
C GLY A 23 15.09 10.41 5.62
N HIS A 24 15.92 10.86 6.59
CA HIS A 24 16.92 10.00 7.19
C HIS A 24 16.29 8.93 8.09
N LEU A 25 16.45 7.68 7.69
CA LEU A 25 16.01 6.52 8.45
C LEU A 25 17.00 6.20 9.55
N LEU A 26 16.56 6.25 10.82
CA LEU A 26 17.39 5.93 11.99
C LEU A 26 17.36 4.43 12.31
N ALA A 27 16.16 3.84 12.33
CA ALA A 27 15.96 2.41 12.56
C ALA A 27 14.68 1.91 11.92
N LYS A 28 14.66 0.63 11.57
CA LYS A 28 13.45 -0.08 11.13
C LYS A 28 13.40 -1.49 11.68
N GLY A 29 12.24 -2.09 11.67
CA GLY A 29 12.09 -3.48 12.07
C GLY A 29 10.68 -4.01 11.95
N LEU A 30 10.53 -5.21 12.51
CA LEU A 30 9.33 -6.01 12.40
C LEU A 30 9.15 -6.85 13.66
N CYS A 31 7.97 -6.78 14.25
CA CYS A 31 7.48 -7.74 15.21
C CYS A 31 6.54 -8.70 14.48
N GLU A 32 6.76 -9.98 14.60
CA GLU A 32 5.95 -11.03 13.96
C GLU A 32 5.44 -12.00 15.00
N ARG A 33 4.38 -12.73 14.67
CA ARG A 33 3.79 -13.78 15.51
C ARG A 33 3.39 -13.26 16.90
N ILE A 34 2.92 -12.00 16.96
CA ILE A 34 2.37 -11.39 18.18
C ILE A 34 1.17 -12.23 18.63
N GLY A 35 1.09 -12.53 19.92
CA GLY A 35 0.08 -13.41 20.50
C GLY A 35 0.36 -14.89 20.36
N ILE A 36 1.50 -15.29 19.80
CA ILE A 36 1.93 -16.69 19.62
C ILE A 36 3.25 -16.91 20.36
N ASP A 37 4.37 -16.84 19.64
CA ASP A 37 5.73 -17.07 20.18
C ASP A 37 6.66 -15.87 19.98
N GLY A 38 6.21 -14.83 19.31
CA GLY A 38 6.88 -13.56 19.12
C GLY A 38 8.26 -13.64 18.45
N ARG A 39 8.41 -12.94 17.31
CA ARG A 39 9.70 -12.76 16.64
C ARG A 39 10.00 -11.31 16.42
N PHE A 40 11.17 -10.88 16.84
CA PHE A 40 11.59 -9.48 16.82
C PHE A 40 12.77 -9.24 15.89
N THR A 41 12.63 -8.27 15.00
CA THR A 41 13.69 -7.79 14.13
C THR A 41 13.90 -6.30 14.38
N TYR A 42 15.16 -5.90 14.58
CA TYR A 42 15.60 -4.52 14.71
C TYR A 42 16.81 -4.26 13.82
N LYS A 43 16.74 -3.23 13.01
CA LYS A 43 17.80 -2.85 12.05
C LYS A 43 18.12 -1.38 12.21
N PRO A 44 19.10 -1.01 13.07
CA PRO A 44 19.59 0.37 13.12
C PRO A 44 20.24 0.72 11.78
N GLN A 45 20.11 1.97 11.37
CA GLN A 45 20.71 2.51 10.15
C GLN A 45 21.86 3.48 10.47
N VAL A 46 22.41 3.35 11.67
CA VAL A 46 23.54 4.12 12.19
C VAL A 46 24.77 3.24 12.21
N GLU A 47 25.92 3.76 11.73
CA GLU A 47 27.17 3.03 11.66
C GLU A 47 27.63 2.55 13.06
N GLY A 48 28.14 1.33 13.13
CA GLY A 48 28.64 0.73 14.36
C GLY A 48 27.58 0.12 15.27
N LYS A 49 26.29 0.19 14.93
CA LYS A 49 25.20 -0.43 15.69
C LYS A 49 24.84 -1.81 15.14
N ALA A 50 24.60 -2.77 16.01
CA ALA A 50 24.27 -4.14 15.63
C ALA A 50 22.76 -4.34 15.41
N ALA A 51 22.42 -5.10 14.37
CA ALA A 51 21.05 -5.50 14.09
C ALA A 51 20.67 -6.76 14.89
N VAL A 52 19.37 -6.86 15.23
CA VAL A 52 18.75 -8.08 15.75
C VAL A 52 17.87 -8.66 14.64
N SER A 53 18.04 -9.93 14.31
CA SER A 53 17.28 -10.58 13.22
C SER A 53 16.48 -11.75 13.77
N ALA A 54 15.14 -11.64 13.67
CA ALA A 54 14.18 -12.68 14.02
C ALA A 54 14.43 -13.36 15.37
N ALA A 55 14.83 -12.58 16.39
CA ALA A 55 15.03 -13.09 17.75
C ALA A 55 13.68 -13.49 18.37
N ASP A 56 13.70 -14.57 19.14
CA ASP A 56 12.54 -15.00 19.91
C ASP A 56 12.37 -14.04 21.10
N VAL A 57 11.30 -13.24 21.06
CA VAL A 57 10.93 -12.27 22.10
C VAL A 57 9.46 -12.46 22.41
N PRO A 58 9.08 -12.79 23.66
CA PRO A 58 7.67 -12.92 24.02
C PRO A 58 6.93 -11.61 23.81
N MET A 59 5.94 -11.64 22.93
CA MET A 59 5.05 -10.53 22.62
C MET A 59 3.58 -11.02 22.67
N PRO A 60 3.03 -11.24 23.87
CA PRO A 60 1.66 -11.73 24.01
C PRO A 60 0.63 -10.75 23.44
N THR A 61 0.91 -9.46 23.44
CA THR A 61 0.05 -8.43 22.84
C THR A 61 0.89 -7.40 22.05
N HIS A 62 0.21 -6.49 21.38
CA HIS A 62 0.86 -5.36 20.70
C HIS A 62 1.56 -4.40 21.66
N SER A 63 1.11 -4.33 22.93
CA SER A 63 1.77 -3.50 23.93
C SER A 63 3.19 -3.98 24.23
N GLU A 64 3.40 -5.27 24.39
CA GLU A 64 4.74 -5.85 24.54
C GLU A 64 5.58 -5.71 23.26
N ALA A 65 4.95 -5.80 22.10
CA ALA A 65 5.63 -5.53 20.83
C ALA A 65 6.14 -4.08 20.76
N ILE A 66 5.32 -3.09 21.11
CA ILE A 66 5.74 -1.67 21.19
C ILE A 66 6.82 -1.48 22.24
N GLN A 67 6.70 -2.10 23.42
CA GLN A 67 7.75 -2.04 24.44
C GLN A 67 9.08 -2.60 23.94
N ALA A 68 9.06 -3.71 23.20
CA ALA A 68 10.27 -4.30 22.61
C ALA A 68 10.90 -3.34 21.59
N VAL A 69 10.09 -2.70 20.74
CA VAL A 69 10.54 -1.67 19.79
C VAL A 69 11.21 -0.51 20.53
N LEU A 70 10.54 0.08 21.51
CA LEU A 70 11.07 1.22 22.26
C LEU A 70 12.33 0.87 23.04
N SER A 71 12.37 -0.32 23.65
CA SER A 71 13.57 -0.80 24.35
C SER A 71 14.77 -0.94 23.40
N ALA A 72 14.56 -1.44 22.19
CA ALA A 72 15.63 -1.55 21.19
C ALA A 72 16.09 -0.17 20.69
N LEU A 73 15.18 0.80 20.54
CA LEU A 73 15.51 2.15 20.10
C LEU A 73 16.41 2.90 21.09
N VAL A 74 16.26 2.65 22.41
CA VAL A 74 17.04 3.29 23.50
C VAL A 74 18.11 2.39 24.09
N ASP A 75 18.36 1.22 23.50
CA ASP A 75 19.39 0.28 23.98
C ASP A 75 20.76 0.98 24.11
N PRO A 76 21.50 0.84 25.22
CA PRO A 76 22.75 1.55 25.43
C PRO A 76 23.81 1.27 24.35
N ASP A 77 23.85 0.05 23.82
CA ASP A 77 24.86 -0.39 22.85
C ASP A 77 24.40 -0.18 21.41
N ASN A 78 23.15 -0.53 21.09
CA ASN A 78 22.64 -0.61 19.73
C ASN A 78 21.48 0.36 19.44
N GLY A 79 20.99 1.08 20.43
CA GLY A 79 19.93 2.08 20.25
C GLY A 79 20.35 3.28 19.41
N VAL A 80 19.40 3.92 18.75
CA VAL A 80 19.61 5.07 17.86
C VAL A 80 19.16 6.40 18.48
N ILE A 81 18.55 6.34 19.65
CA ILE A 81 18.18 7.50 20.48
C ILE A 81 18.59 7.24 21.93
N SER A 82 18.81 8.30 22.69
CA SER A 82 19.26 8.21 24.10
C SER A 82 18.08 8.11 25.08
N SER A 83 16.90 8.52 24.65
CA SER A 83 15.69 8.55 25.49
C SER A 83 14.44 8.48 24.63
N MET A 84 13.38 7.88 25.14
CA MET A 84 12.06 7.88 24.50
C MET A 84 11.48 9.29 24.30
N LYS A 85 11.94 10.28 25.06
CA LYS A 85 11.57 11.70 24.91
C LYS A 85 12.05 12.31 23.58
N GLU A 86 12.92 11.62 22.84
CA GLU A 86 13.35 12.04 21.52
C GLU A 86 12.38 11.60 20.41
N ILE A 87 11.35 10.82 20.73
CA ILE A 87 10.26 10.52 19.82
C ILE A 87 9.25 11.65 19.94
N ASP A 88 9.22 12.53 18.95
CA ASP A 88 8.39 13.73 18.97
C ASP A 88 6.94 13.44 18.62
N ALA A 89 6.67 12.42 17.78
CA ALA A 89 5.33 12.03 17.35
C ALA A 89 5.29 10.57 16.83
N VAL A 90 4.07 10.03 16.72
CA VAL A 90 3.83 8.71 16.11
C VAL A 90 2.87 8.84 14.94
N GLY A 91 3.25 8.34 13.77
CA GLY A 91 2.38 8.20 12.61
C GLY A 91 1.88 6.76 12.47
N HIS A 92 0.58 6.59 12.36
CA HIS A 92 -0.05 5.28 12.19
C HIS A 92 -0.64 5.14 10.80
N ARG A 93 -0.29 4.06 10.09
CA ARG A 93 -1.07 3.63 8.95
C ARG A 93 -2.39 3.04 9.44
N VAL A 94 -3.50 3.59 8.96
CA VAL A 94 -4.86 3.09 9.18
C VAL A 94 -5.46 2.71 7.82
N VAL A 95 -6.02 1.50 7.73
CA VAL A 95 -6.43 0.99 6.42
C VAL A 95 -7.68 1.70 5.91
N HIS A 96 -8.71 1.91 6.74
CA HIS A 96 -9.97 2.45 6.26
C HIS A 96 -10.48 3.62 7.11
N GLY A 97 -10.65 4.77 6.46
CA GLY A 97 -11.19 5.98 7.08
C GLY A 97 -12.64 6.33 6.68
N GLY A 98 -13.28 5.47 5.88
CA GLY A 98 -14.62 5.75 5.37
C GLY A 98 -14.67 7.02 4.53
N GLU A 99 -15.80 7.72 4.57
CA GLU A 99 -15.95 9.07 4.00
C GLU A 99 -15.58 10.19 5.01
N SER A 100 -15.29 9.82 6.26
CA SER A 100 -15.00 10.78 7.34
C SER A 100 -13.64 11.44 7.20
N PHE A 101 -12.69 10.77 6.51
CA PHE A 101 -11.31 11.23 6.42
C PHE A 101 -10.84 11.33 4.97
N ALA A 102 -10.67 12.56 4.49
CA ALA A 102 -10.09 12.89 3.19
C ALA A 102 -8.60 13.28 3.27
N SER A 103 -8.04 13.30 4.48
CA SER A 103 -6.63 13.61 4.78
C SER A 103 -6.21 12.90 6.06
N SER A 104 -4.92 12.96 6.37
CA SER A 104 -4.36 12.55 7.65
C SER A 104 -4.88 13.45 8.78
N VAL A 105 -5.02 12.91 9.98
CA VAL A 105 -5.58 13.65 11.13
C VAL A 105 -4.86 13.29 12.44
N LEU A 106 -4.80 14.24 13.36
CA LEU A 106 -4.41 13.98 14.75
C LEU A 106 -5.43 13.06 15.43
N ILE A 107 -4.93 12.05 16.13
CA ILE A 107 -5.77 11.05 16.78
C ILE A 107 -6.34 11.60 18.09
N THR A 108 -7.63 11.90 18.05
CA THR A 108 -8.47 12.21 19.21
C THR A 108 -9.40 11.05 19.52
N ASP A 109 -10.13 11.11 20.62
CA ASP A 109 -11.14 10.09 20.95
C ASP A 109 -12.27 10.05 19.90
N GLN A 110 -12.61 11.20 19.30
CA GLN A 110 -13.58 11.27 18.21
C GLN A 110 -13.05 10.58 16.93
N VAL A 111 -11.75 10.74 16.62
CA VAL A 111 -11.12 10.04 15.50
C VAL A 111 -11.08 8.54 15.76
N MET A 112 -10.75 8.12 16.98
CA MET A 112 -10.76 6.69 17.36
C MET A 112 -12.15 6.08 17.17
N GLN A 113 -13.20 6.75 17.62
CA GLN A 113 -14.58 6.29 17.41
C GLN A 113 -14.94 6.18 15.92
N ALA A 114 -14.58 7.17 15.11
CA ALA A 114 -14.82 7.13 13.68
C ALA A 114 -14.05 6.00 12.97
N VAL A 115 -12.83 5.67 13.40
CA VAL A 115 -12.08 4.52 12.91
C VAL A 115 -12.73 3.20 13.32
N GLU A 116 -13.27 3.12 14.55
CA GLU A 116 -14.01 1.97 15.04
C GLU A 116 -15.31 1.76 14.23
N ASP A 117 -16.06 2.85 13.95
CA ASP A 117 -17.27 2.83 13.12
C ASP A 117 -16.99 2.34 11.68
N CYS A 118 -15.78 2.49 11.18
CA CYS A 118 -15.33 1.96 9.88
C CYS A 118 -14.93 0.46 9.93
N THR A 119 -14.92 -0.19 11.09
CA THR A 119 -14.54 -1.60 11.23
C THR A 119 -15.35 -2.55 10.33
N PRO A 120 -16.66 -2.37 10.11
CA PRO A 120 -17.41 -3.21 9.19
C PRO A 120 -16.90 -3.17 7.73
N LEU A 121 -16.25 -2.07 7.33
CA LEU A 121 -15.65 -1.91 5.99
C LEU A 121 -14.25 -2.55 5.88
N ALA A 122 -13.55 -2.70 7.00
CA ALA A 122 -12.21 -3.30 7.08
C ALA A 122 -12.03 -4.20 8.31
N PRO A 123 -12.84 -5.27 8.47
CA PRO A 123 -12.88 -6.07 9.70
C PRO A 123 -11.59 -6.81 10.01
N LEU A 124 -10.72 -7.02 9.01
CA LEU A 124 -9.43 -7.69 9.18
C LEU A 124 -8.28 -6.73 9.51
N HIS A 125 -8.50 -5.40 9.40
CA HIS A 125 -7.42 -4.41 9.47
C HIS A 125 -7.66 -3.34 10.55
N ASN A 126 -8.80 -2.66 10.54
CA ASN A 126 -9.07 -1.56 11.48
C ASN A 126 -8.94 -1.96 12.95
N PRO A 127 -9.44 -3.14 13.40
CA PRO A 127 -9.24 -3.55 14.80
C PRO A 127 -7.77 -3.64 15.21
N ALA A 128 -6.91 -4.14 14.32
CA ALA A 128 -5.47 -4.22 14.57
C ALA A 128 -4.81 -2.84 14.61
N ASN A 129 -5.25 -1.92 13.74
CA ASN A 129 -4.78 -0.54 13.74
C ASN A 129 -5.14 0.18 15.06
N ILE A 130 -6.38 0.03 15.54
CA ILE A 130 -6.85 0.56 16.83
C ILE A 130 -5.98 0.03 17.97
N ILE A 131 -5.77 -1.29 18.04
CA ILE A 131 -4.90 -1.91 19.05
C ILE A 131 -3.48 -1.33 19.01
N GLY A 132 -2.91 -1.11 17.83
CA GLY A 132 -1.60 -0.49 17.66
C GLY A 132 -1.54 0.94 18.19
N ILE A 133 -2.56 1.74 17.93
CA ILE A 133 -2.68 3.12 18.43
C ILE A 133 -2.78 3.13 19.98
N GLU A 134 -3.66 2.30 20.53
CA GLU A 134 -3.84 2.19 21.97
C GLU A 134 -2.59 1.70 22.68
N ALA A 135 -1.88 0.72 22.09
CA ALA A 135 -0.61 0.24 22.62
C ALA A 135 0.46 1.35 22.67
N CYS A 136 0.54 2.19 21.64
CA CYS A 136 1.43 3.36 21.65
C CYS A 136 1.02 4.37 22.72
N ARG A 137 -0.27 4.67 22.88
CA ARG A 137 -0.77 5.55 23.95
C ARG A 137 -0.42 5.02 25.34
N ALA A 138 -0.58 3.72 25.57
CA ALA A 138 -0.32 3.10 26.87
C ALA A 138 1.17 3.16 27.25
N VAL A 139 2.09 3.09 26.30
CA VAL A 139 3.53 3.00 26.56
C VAL A 139 4.22 4.36 26.49
N LEU A 140 3.86 5.21 25.51
CA LEU A 140 4.48 6.54 25.32
C LEU A 140 3.77 7.64 26.11
N GLY A 141 2.54 7.39 26.57
CA GLY A 141 1.71 8.40 27.24
C GLY A 141 0.87 9.23 26.25
N HIS A 142 0.02 10.08 26.81
CA HIS A 142 -0.89 10.93 26.04
C HIS A 142 -0.26 12.22 25.53
N ASP A 143 0.94 12.56 26.01
CA ASP A 143 1.64 13.80 25.64
C ASP A 143 2.34 13.68 24.27
N VAL A 144 2.60 12.47 23.79
CA VAL A 144 3.18 12.25 22.47
C VAL A 144 2.03 12.25 21.43
N PRO A 145 2.01 13.25 20.52
CA PRO A 145 0.96 13.33 19.52
C PRO A 145 1.00 12.13 18.56
N GLN A 146 -0.18 11.66 18.19
CA GLN A 146 -0.34 10.55 17.26
C GLN A 146 -1.22 10.96 16.07
N VAL A 147 -0.85 10.54 14.87
CA VAL A 147 -1.53 10.87 13.62
C VAL A 147 -1.98 9.60 12.92
N ALA A 148 -3.22 9.59 12.44
CA ALA A 148 -3.76 8.56 11.57
C ALA A 148 -3.61 8.97 10.11
N VAL A 149 -2.97 8.11 9.31
CA VAL A 149 -2.81 8.25 7.86
C VAL A 149 -3.55 7.11 7.18
N PHE A 150 -4.58 7.45 6.41
CA PHE A 150 -5.52 6.48 5.87
C PHE A 150 -5.17 6.06 4.44
N ASP A 151 -5.17 4.74 4.18
CA ASP A 151 -5.00 4.20 2.82
C ASP A 151 -6.07 4.70 1.85
N THR A 152 -7.26 5.02 2.37
CA THR A 152 -8.42 5.46 1.58
C THR A 152 -8.49 6.98 1.35
N ALA A 153 -7.75 7.78 2.13
CA ALA A 153 -7.91 9.24 2.15
C ALA A 153 -7.57 9.89 0.79
N PHE A 154 -6.51 9.46 0.13
CA PHE A 154 -6.10 10.01 -1.17
C PHE A 154 -7.17 9.82 -2.25
N HIS A 155 -7.97 8.77 -2.14
CA HIS A 155 -9.03 8.43 -3.09
C HIS A 155 -10.36 9.15 -2.84
N GLN A 156 -10.48 9.93 -1.76
CA GLN A 156 -11.72 10.67 -1.45
C GLN A 156 -12.00 11.82 -2.42
N THR A 157 -11.06 12.16 -3.29
CA THR A 157 -11.25 13.16 -4.35
C THR A 157 -11.88 12.60 -5.62
N MET A 158 -12.20 11.30 -5.68
CA MET A 158 -12.92 10.69 -6.81
C MET A 158 -14.29 11.33 -6.99
N PRO A 159 -14.71 11.63 -8.24
CA PRO A 159 -16.04 12.10 -8.51
C PRO A 159 -17.09 10.98 -8.34
N GLU A 160 -18.34 11.37 -8.12
CA GLU A 160 -19.44 10.46 -7.83
C GLU A 160 -19.59 9.33 -8.85
N HIS A 161 -19.48 9.63 -10.12
CA HIS A 161 -19.57 8.65 -11.21
C HIS A 161 -18.41 7.63 -11.25
N ALA A 162 -17.30 7.88 -10.54
CA ALA A 162 -16.19 6.96 -10.43
C ALA A 162 -16.29 6.08 -9.17
N TYR A 163 -16.87 6.58 -8.08
CA TYR A 163 -16.94 5.81 -6.85
C TYR A 163 -18.26 5.04 -6.63
N LEU A 164 -19.36 5.41 -7.29
CA LEU A 164 -20.63 4.70 -7.15
C LEU A 164 -20.63 3.37 -7.90
N TYR A 165 -21.19 2.36 -7.27
CA TYR A 165 -21.55 1.12 -7.95
C TYR A 165 -22.95 1.24 -8.58
N SER A 166 -23.16 0.59 -9.72
CA SER A 166 -24.45 0.57 -10.43
C SER A 166 -25.44 -0.40 -9.76
N ILE A 167 -25.72 -0.16 -8.50
CA ILE A 167 -26.71 -0.87 -7.67
C ILE A 167 -27.71 0.15 -7.12
N PRO A 168 -28.82 -0.27 -6.47
CA PRO A 168 -29.77 0.71 -5.91
C PRO A 168 -29.07 1.74 -5.01
N TYR A 169 -29.31 3.02 -5.32
CA TYR A 169 -28.60 4.16 -4.70
C TYR A 169 -28.73 4.21 -3.19
N GLU A 170 -29.81 3.66 -2.64
CA GLU A 170 -30.06 3.58 -1.21
C GLU A 170 -28.98 2.84 -0.40
N TYR A 171 -28.26 1.89 -1.02
CA TYR A 171 -27.15 1.21 -0.38
C TYR A 171 -25.95 2.13 -0.15
N TYR A 172 -25.75 3.10 -1.04
CA TYR A 172 -24.78 4.16 -0.80
C TYR A 172 -25.27 5.13 0.28
N GLU A 173 -26.51 5.58 0.20
CA GLU A 173 -27.04 6.56 1.16
C GLU A 173 -27.02 6.03 2.61
N LYS A 174 -27.43 4.78 2.81
CA LYS A 174 -27.56 4.17 4.15
C LYS A 174 -26.26 3.58 4.67
N ASP A 175 -25.58 2.81 3.83
CA ASP A 175 -24.50 1.94 4.25
C ASP A 175 -23.13 2.36 3.69
N LYS A 176 -23.08 3.47 2.94
CA LYS A 176 -21.86 4.01 2.32
C LYS A 176 -21.15 2.99 1.41
N ILE A 177 -21.92 2.13 0.75
CA ILE A 177 -21.40 1.15 -0.21
C ILE A 177 -20.96 1.86 -1.47
N ARG A 178 -19.65 2.03 -1.61
CA ARG A 178 -18.98 2.69 -2.73
C ARG A 178 -17.57 2.17 -2.92
N ARG A 179 -16.92 2.57 -4.01
CA ARG A 179 -15.48 2.42 -4.18
C ARG A 179 -14.75 3.37 -3.23
N TYR A 180 -13.82 2.85 -2.43
CA TYR A 180 -12.93 3.63 -1.58
C TYR A 180 -11.51 3.66 -2.12
N GLY A 181 -10.98 2.52 -2.55
CA GLY A 181 -9.59 2.37 -2.96
C GLY A 181 -8.65 2.27 -1.76
N PHE A 182 -7.45 1.74 -2.04
CA PHE A 182 -6.41 1.51 -1.03
C PHE A 182 -5.04 1.83 -1.62
N HIS A 183 -3.96 1.64 -0.87
CA HIS A 183 -2.61 2.09 -1.22
C HIS A 183 -2.52 3.60 -1.51
N GLY A 184 -3.44 4.38 -0.97
CA GLY A 184 -3.53 5.82 -1.25
C GLY A 184 -2.26 6.58 -0.90
N THR A 185 -1.61 6.23 0.22
CA THR A 185 -0.33 6.82 0.63
C THR A 185 0.77 6.58 -0.41
N SER A 186 0.85 5.35 -0.95
CA SER A 186 1.79 5.01 -2.01
C SER A 186 1.49 5.75 -3.31
N HIS A 187 0.24 5.73 -3.79
CA HIS A 187 -0.16 6.43 -5.01
C HIS A 187 0.09 7.93 -4.93
N ARG A 188 -0.18 8.54 -3.78
CA ARG A 188 0.12 9.96 -3.52
C ARG A 188 1.62 10.21 -3.55
N TYR A 189 2.41 9.43 -2.82
CA TYR A 189 3.86 9.57 -2.78
C TYR A 189 4.48 9.51 -4.17
N VAL A 190 4.22 8.44 -4.93
CA VAL A 190 4.90 8.24 -6.22
C VAL A 190 4.44 9.23 -7.30
N SER A 191 3.20 9.72 -7.24
CA SER A 191 2.72 10.74 -8.17
C SER A 191 3.36 12.10 -7.91
N LEU A 192 3.53 12.50 -6.65
CA LEU A 192 4.24 13.72 -6.26
C LEU A 192 5.74 13.61 -6.58
N ARG A 193 6.35 12.46 -6.26
CA ARG A 193 7.76 12.23 -6.55
C ARG A 193 8.06 12.20 -8.04
N ALA A 194 7.17 11.66 -8.86
CA ALA A 194 7.28 11.72 -10.31
C ALA A 194 7.28 13.17 -10.82
N ALA A 195 6.39 14.01 -10.32
CA ALA A 195 6.34 15.43 -10.67
C ALA A 195 7.63 16.15 -10.29
N GLU A 196 8.13 15.92 -9.08
CA GLU A 196 9.41 16.46 -8.59
C GLU A 196 10.59 16.07 -9.48
N LEU A 197 10.73 14.77 -9.81
CA LEU A 197 11.79 14.24 -10.67
C LEU A 197 11.75 14.83 -12.10
N LEU A 198 10.56 15.18 -12.56
CA LEU A 198 10.36 15.81 -13.87
C LEU A 198 10.47 17.34 -13.82
N GLY A 199 10.59 17.95 -12.64
CA GLY A 199 10.59 19.39 -12.46
C GLY A 199 9.28 20.05 -12.92
N ARG A 200 8.13 19.34 -12.77
CA ARG A 200 6.81 19.79 -13.21
C ARG A 200 5.86 19.97 -12.03
N ASP A 201 4.93 20.90 -12.16
CA ASP A 201 3.85 21.06 -11.17
C ASP A 201 2.91 19.84 -11.22
N PRO A 202 2.66 19.17 -10.08
CA PRO A 202 1.67 18.08 -10.01
C PRO A 202 0.29 18.48 -10.54
N ALA A 203 -0.10 19.76 -10.41
CA ALA A 203 -1.38 20.29 -10.88
C ALA A 203 -1.54 20.20 -12.42
N GLU A 204 -0.44 20.11 -13.17
CA GLU A 204 -0.43 20.03 -14.63
C GLU A 204 -0.38 18.58 -15.15
N LEU A 205 -0.17 17.59 -14.27
CA LEU A 205 0.10 16.22 -14.67
C LEU A 205 -1.13 15.31 -14.60
N LYS A 206 -1.16 14.36 -15.53
CA LYS A 206 -2.05 13.20 -15.54
C LYS A 206 -1.21 11.95 -15.42
N VAL A 207 -1.27 11.31 -14.27
CA VAL A 207 -0.43 10.18 -13.90
C VAL A 207 -1.27 8.92 -13.74
N VAL A 208 -0.86 7.83 -14.36
CA VAL A 208 -1.32 6.49 -14.00
C VAL A 208 -0.28 5.87 -13.08
N SER A 209 -0.63 5.68 -11.83
CA SER A 209 0.23 5.05 -10.83
C SER A 209 -0.09 3.57 -10.72
N CYS A 210 0.91 2.72 -10.93
CA CYS A 210 0.83 1.27 -10.91
C CYS A 210 1.58 0.72 -9.70
N HIS A 211 0.88 0.55 -8.59
CA HIS A 211 1.41 -0.09 -7.39
C HIS A 211 1.26 -1.60 -7.54
N LEU A 212 2.32 -2.28 -7.94
CA LEU A 212 2.34 -3.71 -8.26
C LEU A 212 3.19 -4.48 -7.25
N GLY A 213 2.53 -5.15 -6.33
CA GLY A 213 3.16 -5.99 -5.32
C GLY A 213 2.34 -7.27 -5.09
N ASN A 214 2.46 -7.88 -3.92
CA ASN A 214 1.57 -8.99 -3.53
C ASN A 214 0.10 -8.51 -3.42
N GLY A 215 -0.14 -7.29 -2.91
CA GLY A 215 -1.33 -6.49 -3.21
C GLY A 215 -1.02 -5.56 -4.37
N SER A 216 -1.96 -5.39 -5.31
CA SER A 216 -1.75 -4.58 -6.51
C SER A 216 -2.95 -3.68 -6.78
N SER A 217 -2.69 -2.43 -7.13
CA SER A 217 -3.71 -1.48 -7.55
C SER A 217 -3.16 -0.43 -8.51
N LEU A 218 -4.03 0.16 -9.30
CA LEU A 218 -3.74 1.35 -10.08
C LEU A 218 -4.57 2.52 -9.56
N ALA A 219 -4.06 3.72 -9.79
CA ALA A 219 -4.80 4.97 -9.58
C ALA A 219 -4.60 5.92 -10.75
N ALA A 220 -5.67 6.58 -11.15
CA ALA A 220 -5.67 7.70 -12.07
C ALA A 220 -5.55 8.99 -11.27
N VAL A 221 -4.45 9.71 -11.45
CA VAL A 221 -4.15 10.95 -10.71
C VAL A 221 -4.12 12.11 -11.70
N LYS A 222 -5.05 13.04 -11.57
CA LYS A 222 -5.17 14.22 -12.42
C LYS A 222 -5.04 15.48 -11.58
N GLY A 223 -4.04 16.30 -11.91
CA GLY A 223 -3.81 17.54 -11.17
C GLY A 223 -3.50 17.29 -9.69
N GLY A 224 -2.71 16.25 -9.36
CA GLY A 224 -2.38 15.87 -8.00
C GLY A 224 -3.50 15.20 -7.20
N ARG A 225 -4.68 14.96 -7.81
CA ARG A 225 -5.86 14.37 -7.15
C ARG A 225 -6.22 13.03 -7.78
N CYS A 226 -6.57 12.05 -6.96
CA CYS A 226 -7.11 10.78 -7.45
C CYS A 226 -8.50 11.00 -8.06
N VAL A 227 -8.70 10.54 -9.30
CA VAL A 227 -9.98 10.61 -10.01
C VAL A 227 -10.58 9.23 -10.25
N ASP A 228 -9.79 8.16 -10.15
CA ASP A 228 -10.24 6.76 -10.19
C ASP A 228 -9.18 5.84 -9.58
N THR A 229 -9.60 4.65 -9.12
CA THR A 229 -8.69 3.63 -8.60
C THR A 229 -9.27 2.23 -8.73
N SER A 230 -8.45 1.21 -8.77
CA SER A 230 -8.85 -0.15 -9.10
C SER A 230 -9.45 -0.94 -7.94
N MET A 231 -8.99 -0.75 -6.72
CA MET A 231 -9.60 -1.40 -5.56
C MET A 231 -10.95 -0.76 -5.24
N GLY A 232 -11.88 -1.55 -4.70
CA GLY A 232 -13.27 -1.16 -4.52
C GLY A 232 -13.63 -0.80 -3.09
N LEU A 233 -14.79 -1.29 -2.65
CA LEU A 233 -15.23 -1.30 -1.25
C LEU A 233 -14.20 -2.02 -0.38
N THR A 234 -13.61 -3.07 -0.91
CA THR A 234 -12.56 -3.88 -0.29
C THR A 234 -11.33 -3.96 -1.18
N PRO A 235 -10.16 -4.38 -0.67
CA PRO A 235 -8.96 -4.59 -1.48
C PRO A 235 -9.01 -5.82 -2.40
N LEU A 236 -10.18 -6.46 -2.58
CA LEU A 236 -10.34 -7.63 -3.46
C LEU A 236 -10.52 -7.23 -4.92
N ALA A 237 -11.24 -6.13 -5.20
CA ALA A 237 -11.52 -5.66 -6.55
C ALA A 237 -10.27 -5.18 -7.30
N GLY A 238 -10.35 -5.11 -8.61
CA GLY A 238 -9.32 -4.60 -9.50
C GLY A 238 -8.45 -5.71 -10.10
N LEU A 239 -7.14 -5.58 -9.94
CA LEU A 239 -6.17 -6.52 -10.51
C LEU A 239 -6.20 -7.89 -9.81
N PRO A 240 -5.87 -8.98 -10.51
CA PRO A 240 -5.46 -10.20 -9.85
C PRO A 240 -4.17 -9.93 -9.06
N MET A 241 -4.06 -10.51 -7.86
CA MET A 241 -2.96 -10.25 -6.93
C MET A 241 -2.35 -11.58 -6.49
N GLY A 242 -1.42 -11.58 -5.57
CA GLY A 242 -0.79 -12.81 -5.10
C GLY A 242 -1.77 -13.93 -4.76
N THR A 243 -2.80 -13.61 -3.95
CA THR A 243 -3.84 -14.57 -3.53
C THR A 243 -5.28 -14.11 -3.83
N ARG A 244 -5.47 -12.86 -4.30
CA ARG A 244 -6.79 -12.27 -4.55
C ARG A 244 -7.15 -12.34 -6.02
N ALA A 245 -8.42 -12.67 -6.28
CA ALA A 245 -8.91 -12.89 -7.64
C ALA A 245 -8.93 -11.62 -8.51
N GLY A 246 -9.15 -10.44 -7.93
CA GLY A 246 -9.46 -9.20 -8.66
C GLY A 246 -10.88 -9.21 -9.23
N ASP A 247 -11.11 -8.38 -10.24
CA ASP A 247 -12.42 -8.23 -10.88
C ASP A 247 -12.84 -9.49 -11.63
N MET A 248 -14.09 -9.89 -11.39
CA MET A 248 -14.72 -11.03 -12.03
C MET A 248 -16.24 -10.83 -12.13
N ASP A 249 -16.90 -11.67 -12.91
CA ASP A 249 -18.35 -11.76 -12.93
C ASP A 249 -18.87 -12.27 -11.56
N VAL A 250 -19.76 -11.49 -10.93
CA VAL A 250 -20.39 -11.83 -9.65
C VAL A 250 -21.11 -13.19 -9.71
N GLY A 251 -21.68 -13.57 -10.87
CA GLY A 251 -22.30 -14.87 -11.08
C GLY A 251 -21.35 -16.06 -10.86
N VAL A 252 -20.04 -15.86 -11.00
CA VAL A 252 -19.04 -16.91 -10.68
C VAL A 252 -19.04 -17.23 -9.19
N VAL A 253 -19.22 -16.21 -8.33
CA VAL A 253 -19.26 -16.39 -6.86
C VAL A 253 -20.45 -17.25 -6.47
N GLU A 254 -21.64 -16.94 -6.99
CA GLU A 254 -22.85 -17.73 -6.79
C GLU A 254 -22.70 -19.15 -7.33
N PHE A 255 -22.15 -19.31 -8.54
CA PHE A 255 -21.94 -20.62 -9.15
C PHE A 255 -21.01 -21.52 -8.30
N ILE A 256 -19.87 -20.98 -7.82
CA ILE A 256 -18.93 -21.72 -6.98
C ILE A 256 -19.60 -22.09 -5.65
N ALA A 257 -20.24 -21.12 -4.98
CA ALA A 257 -20.90 -21.33 -3.70
C ALA A 257 -21.92 -22.47 -3.79
N ASN A 258 -22.82 -22.42 -4.78
CA ASN A 258 -23.85 -23.44 -4.97
C ASN A 258 -23.27 -24.82 -5.37
N LYS A 259 -22.25 -24.84 -6.24
CA LYS A 259 -21.67 -26.08 -6.75
C LYS A 259 -20.89 -26.86 -5.70
N TYR A 260 -20.23 -26.16 -4.80
CA TYR A 260 -19.33 -26.72 -3.78
C TYR A 260 -19.90 -26.62 -2.36
N ASP A 261 -21.19 -26.28 -2.22
CA ASP A 261 -21.90 -26.17 -0.95
C ASP A 261 -21.19 -25.23 0.06
N MET A 262 -20.74 -24.07 -0.46
CA MET A 262 -20.06 -23.04 0.33
C MET A 262 -21.04 -21.94 0.73
N THR A 263 -20.83 -21.37 1.90
CA THR A 263 -21.44 -20.09 2.27
C THR A 263 -20.83 -18.95 1.44
N ILE A 264 -21.50 -17.82 1.34
CA ILE A 264 -20.95 -16.63 0.69
C ILE A 264 -19.62 -16.21 1.33
N SER A 265 -19.50 -16.31 2.65
CA SER A 265 -18.27 -15.96 3.36
C SER A 265 -17.10 -16.87 3.00
N GLU A 266 -17.34 -18.16 2.84
CA GLU A 266 -16.33 -19.13 2.39
C GLU A 266 -15.92 -18.88 0.95
N ALA A 267 -16.86 -18.61 0.04
CA ALA A 267 -16.55 -18.25 -1.34
C ALA A 267 -15.73 -16.96 -1.43
N VAL A 268 -16.09 -15.92 -0.68
CA VAL A 268 -15.32 -14.67 -0.62
C VAL A 268 -13.93 -14.88 0.00
N ASN A 269 -13.81 -15.76 1.01
CA ASN A 269 -12.50 -16.11 1.59
C ASN A 269 -11.60 -16.83 0.56
N LEU A 270 -12.15 -17.76 -0.23
CA LEU A 270 -11.43 -18.39 -1.34
C LEU A 270 -10.91 -17.36 -2.33
N LEU A 271 -11.73 -16.35 -2.71
CA LEU A 271 -11.33 -15.29 -3.62
C LEU A 271 -10.25 -14.36 -3.04
N ASN A 272 -10.16 -14.23 -1.73
CA ASN A 272 -9.15 -13.42 -1.06
C ASN A 272 -7.83 -14.15 -0.81
N LYS A 273 -7.86 -15.46 -0.50
CA LYS A 273 -6.69 -16.17 0.04
C LYS A 273 -6.16 -17.29 -0.83
N GLU A 274 -6.98 -17.84 -1.74
CA GLU A 274 -6.66 -19.05 -2.50
C GLU A 274 -6.75 -18.85 -4.03
N SER A 275 -6.94 -17.61 -4.45
CA SER A 275 -7.13 -17.22 -5.85
C SER A 275 -5.91 -16.44 -6.38
N GLY A 276 -6.10 -15.58 -7.34
CA GLY A 276 -5.05 -14.77 -7.93
C GLY A 276 -3.93 -15.60 -8.53
N MET A 277 -2.71 -15.12 -8.37
CA MET A 277 -1.52 -15.76 -8.92
C MET A 277 -1.30 -17.18 -8.35
N LEU A 278 -1.54 -17.35 -7.04
CA LEU A 278 -1.49 -18.65 -6.37
C LEU A 278 -2.52 -19.62 -6.97
N GLY A 279 -3.77 -19.21 -7.05
CA GLY A 279 -4.87 -20.07 -7.54
C GLY A 279 -4.71 -20.44 -9.02
N LEU A 280 -4.30 -19.50 -9.86
CA LEU A 280 -4.06 -19.71 -11.27
C LEU A 280 -2.88 -20.64 -11.51
N SER A 281 -1.75 -20.36 -10.91
CA SER A 281 -0.51 -21.12 -11.13
C SER A 281 -0.49 -22.47 -10.43
N GLY A 282 -1.03 -22.53 -9.20
CA GLY A 282 -0.84 -23.67 -8.30
C GLY A 282 0.58 -23.79 -7.77
N VAL A 283 1.41 -22.75 -7.90
CA VAL A 283 2.83 -22.74 -7.51
C VAL A 283 3.03 -21.87 -6.28
N SER A 284 2.78 -20.57 -6.39
CA SER A 284 3.09 -19.57 -5.36
C SER A 284 2.28 -18.29 -5.57
N SER A 285 2.17 -17.49 -4.53
CA SER A 285 1.71 -16.11 -4.60
C SER A 285 2.84 -15.12 -4.91
N ASP A 286 4.10 -15.54 -4.85
CA ASP A 286 5.28 -14.74 -5.12
C ASP A 286 5.60 -14.72 -6.63
N PHE A 287 5.66 -13.55 -7.21
CA PHE A 287 5.93 -13.38 -8.65
C PHE A 287 7.30 -13.94 -9.06
N ARG A 288 8.30 -13.89 -8.19
CA ARG A 288 9.64 -14.45 -8.45
C ARG A 288 9.58 -15.96 -8.64
N ASP A 289 8.78 -16.66 -7.85
CA ASP A 289 8.59 -18.10 -7.99
C ASP A 289 7.87 -18.45 -9.30
N LEU A 290 6.91 -17.58 -9.70
CA LEU A 290 6.16 -17.74 -10.93
C LEU A 290 7.05 -17.50 -12.17
N GLU A 291 7.89 -16.46 -12.13
CA GLU A 291 8.88 -16.19 -13.19
C GLU A 291 9.82 -17.40 -13.36
N GLN A 292 10.38 -17.91 -12.25
CA GLN A 292 11.24 -19.09 -12.29
C GLN A 292 10.53 -20.35 -12.77
N ALA A 293 9.24 -20.52 -12.44
CA ALA A 293 8.46 -21.65 -12.93
C ALA A 293 8.15 -21.51 -14.44
N ALA A 294 7.83 -20.31 -14.91
CA ALA A 294 7.60 -20.01 -16.31
C ALA A 294 8.85 -20.25 -17.17
N GLU A 295 10.05 -19.87 -16.68
CA GLU A 295 11.33 -20.17 -17.33
C GLU A 295 11.60 -21.68 -17.49
N LYS A 296 10.92 -22.52 -16.70
CA LYS A 296 10.96 -23.99 -16.78
C LYS A 296 9.75 -24.58 -17.50
N ASP A 297 9.13 -23.82 -18.39
CA ASP A 297 7.97 -24.22 -19.20
C ASP A 297 6.73 -24.61 -18.36
N HIS A 298 6.55 -24.07 -17.15
CA HIS A 298 5.36 -24.32 -16.35
C HIS A 298 4.16 -23.52 -16.89
N HIS A 299 3.33 -24.14 -17.70
CA HIS A 299 2.24 -23.50 -18.43
C HIS A 299 1.33 -22.62 -17.57
N ARG A 300 0.84 -23.11 -16.41
CA ARG A 300 -0.06 -22.35 -15.55
C ARG A 300 0.62 -21.11 -14.94
N ALA A 301 1.91 -21.16 -14.65
CA ALA A 301 2.66 -20.00 -14.17
C ALA A 301 2.78 -18.93 -15.26
N THR A 302 3.10 -19.35 -16.51
CA THR A 302 3.12 -18.46 -17.68
C THR A 302 1.77 -17.79 -17.88
N VAL A 303 0.68 -18.54 -17.88
CA VAL A 303 -0.69 -18.01 -18.07
C VAL A 303 -1.07 -17.05 -16.93
N ALA A 304 -0.66 -17.34 -15.68
CA ALA A 304 -0.93 -16.44 -14.54
C ALA A 304 -0.24 -15.07 -14.71
N LEU A 305 1.04 -15.07 -15.14
CA LEU A 305 1.78 -13.83 -15.43
C LEU A 305 1.14 -13.07 -16.60
N GLU A 306 0.79 -13.75 -17.69
CA GLU A 306 0.12 -13.14 -18.86
C GLU A 306 -1.23 -12.50 -18.48
N ILE A 307 -2.02 -13.15 -17.63
CA ILE A 307 -3.29 -12.58 -17.12
C ILE A 307 -3.03 -11.30 -16.35
N PHE A 308 -2.05 -11.30 -15.44
CA PHE A 308 -1.68 -10.12 -14.66
C PHE A 308 -1.25 -8.96 -15.57
N GLU A 309 -0.30 -9.20 -16.45
CA GLU A 309 0.25 -8.21 -17.40
C GLU A 309 -0.84 -7.65 -18.31
N TYR A 310 -1.73 -8.50 -18.82
CA TYR A 310 -2.86 -8.11 -19.65
C TYR A 310 -3.84 -7.22 -18.90
N ARG A 311 -4.15 -7.54 -17.65
CA ARG A 311 -5.06 -6.74 -16.80
C ARG A 311 -4.47 -5.37 -16.48
N VAL A 312 -3.19 -5.31 -16.11
CA VAL A 312 -2.50 -4.02 -15.84
C VAL A 312 -2.48 -3.16 -17.11
N ARG A 313 -2.11 -3.72 -18.26
CA ARG A 313 -2.11 -3.03 -19.56
C ARG A 313 -3.46 -2.40 -19.88
N LYS A 314 -4.54 -3.17 -19.76
CA LYS A 314 -5.91 -2.67 -20.00
C LYS A 314 -6.27 -1.53 -19.08
N MET A 315 -5.94 -1.65 -17.81
CA MET A 315 -6.28 -0.64 -16.80
C MET A 315 -5.49 0.66 -16.96
N ILE A 316 -4.24 0.60 -17.45
CA ILE A 316 -3.49 1.81 -17.84
C ILE A 316 -4.26 2.58 -18.93
N ALA A 317 -4.73 1.88 -19.96
CA ALA A 317 -5.51 2.50 -21.04
C ALA A 317 -6.88 3.01 -20.56
N GLU A 318 -7.57 2.29 -19.69
CA GLU A 318 -8.82 2.68 -19.05
C GLU A 318 -8.65 4.00 -18.27
N TYR A 319 -7.60 4.13 -17.49
CA TYR A 319 -7.35 5.33 -16.69
C TYR A 319 -6.84 6.51 -17.50
N ALA A 320 -6.10 6.24 -18.57
CA ALA A 320 -5.78 7.29 -19.54
C ALA A 320 -7.06 7.84 -20.21
N ALA A 321 -8.01 6.96 -20.54
CA ALA A 321 -9.32 7.38 -21.08
C ALA A 321 -10.14 8.18 -20.04
N ALA A 322 -10.18 7.76 -18.78
CA ALA A 322 -10.87 8.48 -17.69
C ALA A 322 -10.32 9.91 -17.50
N MET A 323 -9.03 10.12 -17.70
CA MET A 323 -8.38 11.43 -17.61
C MET A 323 -8.37 12.22 -18.93
N GLY A 324 -8.75 11.58 -20.05
CA GLY A 324 -8.73 12.13 -21.41
C GLY A 324 -7.33 12.07 -22.09
N CYS A 325 -6.26 11.80 -21.37
CA CYS A 325 -4.91 11.44 -21.81
C CYS A 325 -4.09 11.01 -20.60
N VAL A 326 -2.82 10.64 -20.82
CA VAL A 326 -1.85 10.36 -19.78
C VAL A 326 -0.52 11.03 -20.11
N ASP A 327 0.12 11.65 -19.13
CA ASP A 327 1.46 12.25 -19.28
C ASP A 327 2.54 11.32 -18.73
N VAL A 328 2.24 10.62 -17.64
CA VAL A 328 3.21 9.78 -16.92
C VAL A 328 2.58 8.47 -16.49
N VAL A 329 3.27 7.36 -16.72
CA VAL A 329 2.97 6.05 -16.12
C VAL A 329 4.08 5.71 -15.13
N VAL A 330 3.70 5.46 -13.87
CA VAL A 330 4.65 5.16 -12.79
C VAL A 330 4.48 3.73 -12.33
N PHE A 331 5.58 2.96 -12.33
CA PHE A 331 5.66 1.63 -11.73
C PHE A 331 6.29 1.70 -10.35
N THR A 332 5.67 1.07 -9.37
CA THR A 332 6.11 1.04 -7.97
C THR A 332 5.74 -0.26 -7.28
N ALA A 333 6.17 -0.42 -6.04
CA ALA A 333 6.07 -1.62 -5.22
C ALA A 333 6.86 -2.82 -5.78
N GLY A 334 6.85 -3.93 -5.07
CA GLY A 334 7.78 -5.03 -5.25
C GLY A 334 7.96 -5.51 -6.69
N VAL A 335 6.87 -5.78 -7.41
CA VAL A 335 6.88 -6.20 -8.82
C VAL A 335 7.16 -5.00 -9.73
N GLY A 336 6.47 -3.88 -9.53
CA GLY A 336 6.66 -2.67 -10.34
C GLY A 336 8.10 -2.15 -10.32
N GLU A 337 8.77 -2.23 -9.19
CA GLU A 337 10.16 -1.77 -9.01
C GLU A 337 11.20 -2.76 -9.53
N ASN A 338 10.95 -4.07 -9.40
CA ASN A 338 12.01 -5.08 -9.49
C ASN A 338 11.84 -6.10 -10.64
N ALA A 339 10.73 -6.07 -11.40
CA ALA A 339 10.44 -7.00 -12.49
C ALA A 339 10.45 -6.30 -13.86
N PRO A 340 11.63 -6.08 -14.48
CA PRO A 340 11.73 -5.38 -15.76
C PRO A 340 11.03 -6.11 -16.90
N GLU A 341 11.02 -7.44 -16.90
CA GLU A 341 10.35 -8.27 -17.89
C GLU A 341 8.83 -8.05 -17.83
N THR A 342 8.25 -8.12 -16.63
CA THR A 342 6.82 -7.83 -16.40
C THR A 342 6.45 -6.42 -16.85
N ARG A 343 7.26 -5.39 -16.53
CA ARG A 343 7.02 -4.01 -17.02
C ARG A 343 7.04 -3.94 -18.55
N ALA A 344 8.02 -4.58 -19.21
CA ALA A 344 8.10 -4.60 -20.66
C ALA A 344 6.87 -5.25 -21.28
N HIS A 345 6.42 -6.40 -20.76
CA HIS A 345 5.22 -7.08 -21.23
C HIS A 345 3.95 -6.26 -21.00
N ILE A 346 3.81 -5.58 -19.86
CA ILE A 346 2.68 -4.67 -19.59
C ILE A 346 2.62 -3.55 -20.64
N LEU A 347 3.76 -2.95 -20.98
CA LEU A 347 3.85 -1.80 -21.87
C LEU A 347 3.71 -2.17 -23.35
N GLN A 348 3.95 -3.42 -23.72
CA GLN A 348 3.80 -3.92 -25.08
C GLN A 348 2.35 -3.78 -25.56
N GLY A 349 2.16 -3.12 -26.70
CA GLY A 349 0.84 -2.86 -27.28
C GLY A 349 0.19 -1.56 -26.81
N LEU A 350 0.89 -0.72 -26.02
CA LEU A 350 0.45 0.63 -25.63
C LEU A 350 1.10 1.74 -26.48
N GLU A 351 1.88 1.39 -27.50
CA GLU A 351 2.61 2.34 -28.35
C GLU A 351 1.65 3.29 -29.09
N PHE A 352 0.43 2.86 -29.39
CA PHE A 352 -0.61 3.70 -30.00
C PHE A 352 -1.03 4.89 -29.11
N MET A 353 -0.75 4.82 -27.81
CA MET A 353 -0.98 5.90 -26.83
C MET A 353 0.27 6.77 -26.62
N GLY A 354 1.37 6.49 -27.33
CA GLY A 354 2.65 7.16 -27.11
C GLY A 354 3.46 6.62 -25.93
N ILE A 355 3.02 5.49 -25.37
CA ILE A 355 3.71 4.80 -24.28
C ILE A 355 4.73 3.84 -24.87
N THR A 356 6.01 4.05 -24.62
CA THR A 356 7.09 3.22 -25.15
C THR A 356 8.07 2.84 -24.05
N CYS A 357 8.74 1.72 -24.22
CA CYS A 357 9.76 1.22 -23.29
C CYS A 357 11.14 1.19 -23.97
N ASP A 358 12.15 1.71 -23.27
CA ASP A 358 13.55 1.53 -23.64
C ASP A 358 14.09 0.28 -22.93
N PRO A 359 14.50 -0.77 -23.66
CA PRO A 359 14.92 -2.02 -23.03
C PRO A 359 16.13 -1.90 -22.11
N GLU A 360 17.07 -1.00 -22.41
CA GLU A 360 18.26 -0.81 -21.57
C GLU A 360 17.94 -0.04 -20.28
N LYS A 361 17.17 1.05 -20.40
CA LYS A 361 16.72 1.82 -19.23
C LYS A 361 15.83 0.99 -18.32
N ASN A 362 15.00 0.12 -18.90
CA ASN A 362 14.06 -0.74 -18.16
C ASN A 362 14.74 -1.85 -17.33
N ARG A 363 16.03 -2.11 -17.50
CA ARG A 363 16.76 -3.10 -16.68
C ARG A 363 16.92 -2.68 -15.21
N CYS A 364 16.51 -1.47 -14.86
CA CYS A 364 16.61 -0.96 -13.48
C CYS A 364 15.77 -1.81 -12.51
N ARG A 365 16.25 -1.90 -11.27
CA ARG A 365 15.57 -2.55 -10.14
C ARG A 365 15.71 -1.67 -8.91
N GLY A 366 14.60 -1.41 -8.20
CA GLY A 366 14.57 -0.71 -6.92
C GLY A 366 15.16 0.70 -6.90
N LYS A 367 15.17 1.41 -8.04
CA LYS A 367 15.69 2.79 -8.13
C LYS A 367 14.83 3.66 -9.03
N GLU A 368 14.86 4.95 -8.78
CA GLU A 368 14.23 5.96 -9.62
C GLU A 368 14.86 5.97 -11.01
N GLN A 369 14.05 5.77 -12.05
CA GLN A 369 14.53 5.72 -13.42
C GLN A 369 13.40 6.00 -14.42
N ILE A 370 13.63 6.93 -15.36
CA ILE A 370 12.79 7.02 -16.56
C ILE A 370 13.14 5.85 -17.48
N ILE A 371 12.14 5.09 -17.88
CA ILE A 371 12.29 3.87 -18.70
C ILE A 371 11.63 3.99 -20.07
N SER A 372 10.93 5.08 -20.36
CA SER A 372 10.47 5.39 -21.72
C SER A 372 11.64 5.74 -22.66
N ARG A 373 11.41 5.59 -23.96
CA ARG A 373 12.35 6.06 -24.99
C ARG A 373 12.46 7.57 -24.95
N ASP A 374 13.62 8.11 -25.35
CA ASP A 374 13.82 9.53 -25.43
C ASP A 374 12.85 10.17 -26.44
N GLY A 375 12.22 11.27 -26.05
CA GLY A 375 11.23 11.97 -26.86
C GLY A 375 9.86 11.28 -26.94
N ALA A 376 9.60 10.24 -26.16
CA ALA A 376 8.29 9.63 -26.08
C ALA A 376 7.24 10.64 -25.59
N PRO A 377 6.03 10.66 -26.18
CA PRO A 377 4.95 11.57 -25.72
C PRO A 377 4.52 11.31 -24.29
N VAL A 378 4.56 10.05 -23.84
CA VAL A 378 4.23 9.66 -22.47
C VAL A 378 5.52 9.18 -21.77
N ILE A 379 5.78 9.75 -20.62
CA ILE A 379 6.91 9.32 -19.79
C ILE A 379 6.52 8.07 -19.01
N VAL A 380 7.37 7.06 -19.06
CA VAL A 380 7.24 5.87 -18.21
C VAL A 380 8.41 5.84 -17.25
N MET A 381 8.14 5.64 -15.97
CA MET A 381 9.18 5.64 -14.97
C MET A 381 8.95 4.64 -13.83
N VAL A 382 10.03 4.24 -13.20
CA VAL A 382 10.04 3.50 -11.94
C VAL A 382 10.30 4.49 -10.82
N VAL A 383 9.45 4.49 -9.82
CA VAL A 383 9.61 5.28 -8.59
C VAL A 383 9.37 4.37 -7.40
N PRO A 384 10.41 3.97 -6.66
CA PRO A 384 10.22 3.19 -5.44
C PRO A 384 9.32 3.93 -4.44
N THR A 385 8.30 3.22 -3.92
CA THR A 385 7.40 3.82 -2.92
C THR A 385 8.10 3.98 -1.58
N ASN A 386 7.71 5.00 -0.84
CA ASN A 386 8.17 5.24 0.53
C ASN A 386 6.98 5.75 1.37
N GLU A 387 6.08 4.82 1.71
CA GLU A 387 4.88 5.13 2.47
C GLU A 387 5.20 5.62 3.88
N GLU A 388 6.24 5.07 4.50
CA GLU A 388 6.65 5.45 5.84
C GLU A 388 7.16 6.90 5.89
N LEU A 389 7.89 7.34 4.87
CA LEU A 389 8.30 8.75 4.77
C LEU A 389 7.10 9.67 4.60
N MET A 390 6.13 9.29 3.77
CA MET A 390 4.91 10.08 3.57
C MET A 390 4.09 10.16 4.87
N ILE A 391 3.96 9.06 5.60
CA ILE A 391 3.30 9.04 6.91
C ILE A 391 4.02 9.96 7.91
N ALA A 392 5.35 9.91 7.93
CA ALA A 392 6.13 10.75 8.82
C ALA A 392 6.02 12.25 8.46
N GLN A 393 6.00 12.59 7.17
CA GLN A 393 5.82 13.96 6.70
C GLN A 393 4.44 14.52 7.07
N ASP A 394 3.38 13.76 6.83
CA ASP A 394 2.02 14.13 7.25
C ASP A 394 1.94 14.32 8.78
N THR A 395 2.61 13.43 9.52
CA THR A 395 2.67 13.50 10.99
C THR A 395 3.36 14.78 11.43
N MET A 396 4.50 15.11 10.85
CA MET A 396 5.25 16.33 11.16
C MET A 396 4.43 17.59 10.86
N GLU A 397 3.83 17.67 9.67
CA GLU A 397 3.02 18.81 9.24
C GLU A 397 1.88 19.09 10.23
N LEU A 398 1.10 18.04 10.56
CA LEU A 398 -0.04 18.18 11.48
C LEU A 398 0.34 18.51 12.92
N VAL A 399 1.52 18.08 13.37
CA VAL A 399 2.00 18.40 14.73
C VAL A 399 2.51 19.82 14.80
N LEU A 400 3.27 20.29 13.80
CA LEU A 400 3.78 21.65 13.74
C LEU A 400 2.68 22.70 13.53
N ASP A 401 1.61 22.37 12.84
CA ASP A 401 0.45 23.29 12.65
C ASP A 401 -0.32 23.55 13.95
N GLN A 402 -0.03 22.81 15.04
CA GLN A 402 -0.65 23.01 16.36
C GLN A 402 0.18 23.88 17.32
N GLU A 403 1.46 24.14 17.00
CA GLU A 403 2.35 25.03 17.77
C GLU A 403 2.18 26.49 17.32
#